data_8f700de6350d314bac5de334592fc479
#
_entry.id   8f700de6350d314bac5de334592fc479
#
_cell.length_a   1.000
_cell.length_b   1.000
_cell.length_c   1.000
_cell.angle_alpha   90.00
_cell.angle_beta   90.00
_cell.angle_gamma   90.00
#
_symmetry.space_group_name_H-M   'P 1'
#
loop_
_entity.id
_entity.type
_entity.pdbx_description
1 polymer ?
#
loop_
_entity_poly.entity_id
_entity_poly.type
_entity_poly.pdbx_seq_one_letter_code
_entity_poly.pdbx_strand_id
1 'polypeptide(L)' 'MSFADTRSDGTVEECLDELNDLMAGLQRYSPTVLAMAMRVHLGTLLQALLEAQLGTREEVRDFVRELERDALQYDED' A
#
# COMPACT_ATOMS: atom_id res chain seq x y z
N MET A 1 10.93 -11.26 -10.23
CA MET A 1 11.02 -10.63 -8.92
C MET A 1 9.66 -10.43 -8.35
N SER A 2 9.55 -10.54 -7.06
CA SER A 2 8.26 -10.41 -6.39
C SER A 2 8.24 -9.19 -5.50
N PHE A 3 7.05 -8.85 -5.00
CA PHE A 3 6.88 -7.74 -4.07
C PHE A 3 7.68 -7.94 -2.79
N ALA A 4 7.99 -9.18 -2.45
CA ALA A 4 8.66 -9.49 -1.20
C ALA A 4 10.16 -9.21 -1.22
N ASP A 5 10.70 -8.88 -2.37
CA ASP A 5 12.13 -8.66 -2.50
C ASP A 5 12.47 -7.23 -2.10
N THR A 6 12.81 -7.01 -0.84
CA THR A 6 13.07 -5.69 -0.30
C THR A 6 14.48 -5.51 0.21
N ARG A 7 15.36 -6.40 -0.11
CA ARG A 7 16.68 -6.48 0.55
C ARG A 7 17.58 -5.27 0.32
N SER A 8 17.41 -4.56 -0.78
CA SER A 8 18.34 -3.47 -1.10
C SER A 8 17.77 -2.10 -0.83
N ASP A 9 16.47 -1.99 -0.52
CA ASP A 9 15.80 -0.71 -0.42
C ASP A 9 15.21 -0.46 0.96
N GLY A 10 15.71 -1.17 1.95
CA GLY A 10 15.17 -1.05 3.28
C GLY A 10 14.09 -2.09 3.54
N THR A 11 13.45 -1.97 4.67
CA THR A 11 12.43 -2.93 5.07
C THR A 11 11.05 -2.29 5.07
N VAL A 12 10.03 -3.14 5.07
CA VAL A 12 8.65 -2.67 5.19
C VAL A 12 8.46 -1.92 6.49
N GLU A 13 9.10 -2.39 7.57
CA GLU A 13 8.97 -1.75 8.87
C GLU A 13 9.53 -0.35 8.87
N GLU A 14 10.71 -0.18 8.26
CA GLU A 14 11.32 1.14 8.18
C GLU A 14 10.45 2.10 7.38
N CYS A 15 9.94 1.63 6.26
CA CYS A 15 9.09 2.44 5.41
C CYS A 15 7.79 2.78 6.13
N LEU A 16 7.23 1.83 6.87
CA LEU A 16 5.99 2.05 7.60
C LEU A 16 6.15 3.11 8.67
N ASP A 17 7.30 3.12 9.35
CA ASP A 17 7.55 4.16 10.36
C ASP A 17 7.55 5.55 9.73
N GLU A 18 8.19 5.68 8.58
CA GLU A 18 8.21 6.97 7.89
C GLU A 18 6.83 7.34 7.36
N LEU A 19 6.08 6.35 6.89
CA LEU A 19 4.71 6.60 6.45
C LEU A 19 3.84 7.11 7.59
N ASN A 20 3.99 6.52 8.78
CA ASN A 20 3.22 6.95 9.94
C ASN A 20 3.53 8.40 10.29
N ASP A 21 4.79 8.80 10.17
CA ASP A 21 5.16 10.19 10.41
C ASP A 21 4.51 11.12 9.39
N LEU A 22 4.50 10.71 8.12
CA LEU A 22 3.85 11.48 7.07
C LEU A 22 2.35 11.59 7.32
N MET A 23 1.74 10.49 7.72
CA MET A 23 0.30 10.47 7.99
C MET A 23 -0.08 11.42 9.10
N ALA A 24 0.78 11.55 10.10
CA ALA A 24 0.53 12.50 11.18
C ALA A 24 0.43 13.93 10.65
N GLY A 25 1.20 14.24 9.62
CA GLY A 25 1.16 15.56 8.99
C GLY A 25 -0.05 15.79 8.09
N LEU A 26 -0.78 14.74 7.78
CA LEU A 26 -1.93 14.82 6.88
C LEU A 26 -3.26 14.79 7.61
N GLN A 27 -3.24 14.94 8.92
CA GLN A 27 -4.47 14.83 9.72
C GLN A 27 -5.47 15.95 9.46
N ARG A 28 -5.04 17.00 8.80
CA ARG A 28 -5.95 18.10 8.45
C ARG A 28 -6.97 17.70 7.41
N TYR A 29 -6.72 16.61 6.70
CA TYR A 29 -7.67 16.11 5.71
C TYR A 29 -8.63 15.13 6.36
N SER A 30 -9.84 15.05 5.84
CA SER A 30 -10.78 14.06 6.35
C SER A 30 -10.29 12.65 6.01
N PRO A 31 -10.66 11.65 6.82
CA PRO A 31 -10.26 10.27 6.52
C PRO A 31 -10.70 9.81 5.14
N THR A 32 -11.87 10.25 4.68
CA THR A 32 -12.36 9.86 3.36
C THR A 32 -11.47 10.42 2.26
N VAL A 33 -11.13 11.70 2.35
CA VAL A 33 -10.27 12.33 1.35
C VAL A 33 -8.90 11.66 1.35
N LEU A 34 -8.36 11.40 2.53
CA LEU A 34 -7.06 10.76 2.65
C LEU A 34 -7.08 9.35 2.06
N ALA A 35 -8.12 8.58 2.35
CA ALA A 35 -8.22 7.21 1.83
C ALA A 35 -8.29 7.21 0.31
N MET A 36 -9.04 8.14 -0.28
CA MET A 36 -9.16 8.20 -1.73
C MET A 36 -7.86 8.62 -2.38
N ALA A 37 -7.14 9.56 -1.77
CA ALA A 37 -5.84 9.96 -2.30
C ALA A 37 -4.84 8.82 -2.24
N MET A 38 -4.85 8.08 -1.15
CA MET A 38 -3.96 6.94 -0.99
C MET A 38 -4.28 5.84 -1.98
N ARG A 39 -5.58 5.63 -2.25
CA ARG A 39 -5.97 4.63 -3.24
C ARG A 39 -5.40 4.96 -4.61
N VAL A 40 -5.52 6.22 -5.02
CA VAL A 40 -4.99 6.64 -6.31
C VAL A 40 -3.48 6.45 -6.35
N HIS A 41 -2.81 6.86 -5.30
CA HIS A 41 -1.34 6.75 -5.25
C HIS A 41 -0.90 5.28 -5.26
N LEU A 42 -1.59 4.45 -4.50
CA LEU A 42 -1.26 3.02 -4.45
C LEU A 42 -1.45 2.37 -5.82
N GLY A 43 -2.53 2.76 -6.52
CA GLY A 43 -2.74 2.25 -7.87
C GLY A 43 -1.59 2.59 -8.79
N THR A 44 -1.09 3.81 -8.68
CA THR A 44 0.06 4.23 -9.49
C THR A 44 1.30 3.41 -9.16
N LEU A 45 1.53 3.17 -7.87
CA LEU A 45 2.68 2.37 -7.45
C LEU A 45 2.59 0.94 -7.96
N LEU A 46 1.40 0.34 -7.87
CA LEU A 46 1.21 -1.03 -8.35
C LEU A 46 1.42 -1.10 -9.86
N GLN A 47 0.95 -0.09 -10.58
CA GLN A 47 1.17 -0.04 -12.01
C GLN A 47 2.66 0.06 -12.33
N ALA A 48 3.38 0.87 -11.56
CA ALA A 48 4.82 1.00 -11.74
C ALA A 48 5.54 -0.31 -11.48
N LEU A 49 5.09 -1.08 -10.49
CA LEU A 49 5.67 -2.39 -10.20
C LEU A 49 5.50 -3.33 -11.39
N LEU A 50 4.32 -3.32 -12.00
CA LEU A 50 4.07 -4.16 -13.17
C LEU A 50 4.94 -3.74 -14.35
N GLU A 51 5.05 -2.45 -14.58
CA GLU A 51 5.84 -1.94 -15.70
C GLU A 51 7.32 -2.22 -15.52
N ALA A 52 7.79 -2.17 -14.27
CA ALA A 52 9.18 -2.46 -13.96
C ALA A 52 9.45 -3.96 -13.84
N GLN A 53 8.43 -4.78 -14.01
CA GLN A 53 8.53 -6.24 -13.90
C GLN A 53 9.01 -6.69 -12.52
N LEU A 54 8.65 -5.92 -11.51
CA LEU A 54 8.94 -6.27 -10.12
C LEU A 54 7.81 -7.04 -9.47
N GLY A 55 6.71 -7.25 -10.18
CA GLY A 55 5.59 -8.03 -9.72
C GLY A 55 4.75 -8.49 -10.88
N THR A 56 3.89 -9.47 -10.66
CA THR A 56 2.98 -9.99 -11.67
C THR A 56 1.56 -9.51 -11.39
N ARG A 57 0.71 -9.66 -12.40
CA ARG A 57 -0.71 -9.32 -12.22
C ARG A 57 -1.34 -10.15 -11.12
N GLU A 58 -0.92 -11.40 -11.01
CA GLU A 58 -1.44 -12.28 -9.97
C GLU A 58 -1.03 -11.77 -8.59
N GLU A 59 0.20 -11.32 -8.45
CA GLU A 59 0.67 -10.77 -7.20
C GLU A 59 -0.08 -9.49 -6.82
N VAL A 60 -0.40 -8.67 -7.81
CA VAL A 60 -1.18 -7.46 -7.56
C VAL A 60 -2.58 -7.83 -7.07
N ARG A 61 -3.20 -8.83 -7.70
CA ARG A 61 -4.53 -9.26 -7.27
C ARG A 61 -4.50 -9.78 -5.84
N ASP A 62 -3.48 -10.56 -5.51
CA ASP A 62 -3.36 -11.10 -4.16
C ASP A 62 -3.14 -9.98 -3.15
N PHE A 63 -2.34 -9.00 -3.51
CA PHE A 63 -2.09 -7.84 -2.67
C PHE A 63 -3.40 -7.09 -2.37
N VAL A 64 -4.18 -6.83 -3.41
CA VAL A 64 -5.45 -6.11 -3.26
C VAL A 64 -6.42 -6.92 -2.41
N ARG A 65 -6.44 -8.23 -2.62
CA ARG A 65 -7.33 -9.12 -1.86
C ARG A 65 -6.98 -9.12 -0.37
N GLU A 66 -5.69 -9.14 -0.06
CA GLU A 66 -5.27 -9.08 1.33
C GLU A 66 -5.60 -7.74 1.96
N LEU A 67 -5.44 -6.67 1.20
CA LEU A 67 -5.79 -5.34 1.69
C LEU A 67 -7.28 -5.27 1.99
N GLU A 68 -8.10 -5.82 1.11
CA GLU A 68 -9.54 -5.85 1.30
C GLU A 68 -9.90 -6.63 2.55
N ARG A 69 -9.29 -7.80 2.71
CA ARG A 69 -9.56 -8.63 3.88
C ARG A 69 -9.20 -7.90 5.17
N ASP A 70 -8.04 -7.25 5.18
CA ASP A 70 -7.59 -6.54 6.37
C ASP A 70 -8.52 -5.38 6.70
N ALA A 71 -8.94 -4.66 5.68
CA ALA A 71 -9.83 -3.51 5.87
C ALA A 71 -11.19 -3.93 6.40
N LEU A 72 -11.70 -5.06 5.91
CA LEU A 72 -13.04 -5.51 6.28
C LEU A 72 -13.08 -6.24 7.60
N GLN A 73 -11.93 -6.55 8.18
CA GLN A 73 -11.90 -7.20 9.49
C GLN A 73 -12.61 -6.38 10.56
N TYR A 74 -12.59 -5.07 10.42
CA TYR A 74 -13.20 -4.19 11.42
C TYR A 74 -14.71 -4.18 11.33
N ASP A 75 -15.27 -4.68 10.24
CA ASP A 75 -16.71 -4.68 10.04
C ASP A 75 -17.34 -6.01 10.44
N GLU A 76 -16.53 -6.96 10.81
CA GLU A 76 -17.04 -8.27 11.21
C GLU A 76 -17.24 -8.30 12.71
N ASP A 77 -18.42 -8.41 13.08
CA ASP A 77 -18.75 -8.57 14.49
C ASP A 77 -19.64 -9.69 14.74
#